data_dd57cd272d47b55760cca03058671964
#
_entry.id   dd57cd272d47b55760cca03058671964
#
_cell.length_a   1.000
_cell.length_b   1.000
_cell.length_c   1.000
_cell.angle_alpha   90.00
_cell.angle_beta   90.00
_cell.angle_gamma   90.00
#
_symmetry.space_group_name_H-M   'P 1'
#
loop_
_entity.id
_entity.type
_entity.pdbx_description
1 polymer ?
#
loop_
_entity_poly.entity_id
_entity_poly.type
_entity_poly.pdbx_seq_one_letter_code
_entity_poly.pdbx_strand_id
1 'polypeptide(L)'
;SVIMFIFLRTLRVTFIAVITIPVCLFGSLSVLYWMGITINNMSMMGLSLAVGMVVDATTVVMENITRHRDERKTTAFRASEEGTAEVAFAVVAGAATTLAVFVPVAFMGGMMGRFFNSFGVTVATTISISLLVSLTLTPFLCSRILGRRRDSRLQRELERPFLWLEEKYAGALRFSVC
;
A
#
# COMPACT_ATOMS: atom_id res chain seq x y z
N SER A 1 -10.47 -0.26 -6.12
CA SER A 1 -10.64 -1.74 -6.08
C SER A 1 -10.55 -2.38 -7.46
N VAL A 2 -11.27 -1.87 -8.50
CA VAL A 2 -11.23 -2.44 -9.86
C VAL A 2 -9.83 -2.31 -10.48
N ILE A 3 -9.21 -1.14 -10.37
CA ILE A 3 -7.85 -0.89 -10.86
C ILE A 3 -6.85 -1.83 -10.16
N MET A 4 -6.96 -1.99 -8.86
CA MET A 4 -6.11 -2.94 -8.11
C MET A 4 -6.33 -4.39 -8.54
N PHE A 5 -7.57 -4.79 -8.85
CA PHE A 5 -7.85 -6.13 -9.36
C PHE A 5 -7.19 -6.36 -10.73
N ILE A 6 -7.21 -5.37 -11.61
CA ILE A 6 -6.55 -5.42 -12.92
C ILE A 6 -5.02 -5.53 -12.74
N PHE A 7 -4.45 -4.77 -11.80
CA PHE A 7 -3.01 -4.70 -11.59
C PHE A 7 -2.46 -5.97 -10.89
N LEU A 8 -3.11 -6.43 -9.84
CA LEU A 8 -2.66 -7.57 -9.03
C LEU A 8 -3.08 -8.94 -9.57
N ARG A 9 -3.94 -8.99 -10.62
CA ARG A 9 -4.34 -10.19 -11.37
C ARG A 9 -4.88 -11.38 -10.53
N THR A 10 -5.03 -11.22 -9.22
CA THR A 10 -5.50 -12.29 -8.33
C THR A 10 -6.53 -11.76 -7.34
N LEU A 11 -7.72 -12.37 -7.33
CA LEU A 11 -8.79 -12.05 -6.38
C LEU A 11 -8.34 -12.10 -4.92
N ARG A 12 -7.42 -13.01 -4.59
CA ARG A 12 -6.92 -13.18 -3.22
C ARG A 12 -6.10 -11.99 -2.74
N VAL A 13 -5.23 -11.47 -3.59
CA VAL A 13 -4.38 -10.30 -3.28
C VAL A 13 -5.25 -9.04 -3.19
N THR A 14 -6.21 -8.88 -4.11
CA THR A 14 -7.19 -7.79 -4.05
C THR A 14 -8.01 -7.84 -2.76
N PHE A 15 -8.41 -9.03 -2.31
CA PHE A 15 -9.16 -9.19 -1.07
C PHE A 15 -8.35 -8.76 0.16
N ILE A 16 -7.04 -9.05 0.20
CA ILE A 16 -6.15 -8.59 1.28
C ILE A 16 -6.12 -7.05 1.30
N ALA A 17 -5.96 -6.40 0.14
CA ALA A 17 -5.96 -4.95 0.04
C ALA A 17 -7.28 -4.33 0.51
N VAL A 18 -8.42 -4.93 0.12
CA VAL A 18 -9.75 -4.47 0.53
C VAL A 18 -9.96 -4.56 2.04
N ILE A 19 -9.37 -5.55 2.70
CA ILE A 19 -9.42 -5.66 4.18
C ILE A 19 -8.45 -4.67 4.83
N THR A 20 -7.28 -4.47 4.28
CA THR A 20 -6.23 -3.62 4.86
C THR A 20 -6.66 -2.15 4.92
N ILE A 21 -7.36 -1.65 3.88
CA ILE A 21 -7.82 -0.25 3.83
C ILE A 21 -8.74 0.11 5.02
N PRO A 22 -9.84 -0.61 5.28
CA PRO A 22 -10.70 -0.33 6.44
C PRO A 22 -9.94 -0.44 7.77
N VAL A 23 -9.06 -1.42 7.92
CA VAL A 23 -8.27 -1.58 9.15
C VAL A 23 -7.39 -0.36 9.39
N CYS A 24 -6.71 0.16 8.36
CA CYS A 24 -5.93 1.39 8.46
C CYS A 24 -6.80 2.59 8.82
N LEU A 25 -7.97 2.73 8.17
CA LEU A 25 -8.88 3.84 8.43
C LEU A 25 -9.43 3.82 9.86
N PHE A 26 -9.94 2.68 10.31
CA PHE A 26 -10.45 2.55 11.68
C PHE A 26 -9.33 2.73 12.72
N GLY A 27 -8.13 2.20 12.45
CA GLY A 27 -6.97 2.43 13.28
C GLY A 27 -6.63 3.91 13.39
N SER A 28 -6.61 4.62 12.27
CA SER A 28 -6.32 6.06 12.22
C SER A 28 -7.38 6.87 12.95
N LEU A 29 -8.67 6.60 12.72
CA LEU A 29 -9.77 7.26 13.41
C LEU A 29 -9.73 7.01 14.93
N SER A 30 -9.37 5.81 15.35
CA SER A 30 -9.24 5.48 16.78
C SER A 30 -8.12 6.29 17.45
N VAL A 31 -6.98 6.44 16.79
CA VAL A 31 -5.87 7.24 17.33
C VAL A 31 -6.22 8.72 17.32
N LEU A 32 -6.84 9.25 16.27
CA LEU A 32 -7.31 10.64 16.21
C LEU A 32 -8.32 10.95 17.32
N TYR A 33 -9.25 10.03 17.58
CA TYR A 33 -10.19 10.14 18.68
C TYR A 33 -9.48 10.21 20.03
N TRP A 34 -8.50 9.35 20.24
CA TRP A 34 -7.70 9.33 21.49
C TRP A 34 -6.86 10.62 21.67
N MET A 35 -6.39 11.20 20.58
CA MET A 35 -5.69 12.51 20.57
C MET A 35 -6.63 13.71 20.74
N GLY A 36 -7.94 13.50 20.83
CA GLY A 36 -8.94 14.58 20.96
C GLY A 36 -9.13 15.42 19.69
N ILE A 37 -8.70 14.92 18.53
CA ILE A 37 -8.87 15.62 17.25
C ILE A 37 -10.29 15.39 16.74
N THR A 38 -11.03 16.48 16.54
CA THR A 38 -12.39 16.42 16.01
C THR A 38 -12.38 16.17 14.50
N ILE A 39 -13.35 15.39 14.03
CA ILE A 39 -13.58 15.18 12.61
C ILE A 39 -14.15 16.46 12.01
N ASN A 40 -13.35 17.13 11.20
CA ASN A 40 -13.68 18.34 10.49
C ASN A 40 -13.30 18.22 9.00
N ASN A 41 -13.64 19.20 8.18
CA ASN A 41 -13.33 19.16 6.76
C ASN A 41 -11.83 18.95 6.48
N MET A 42 -10.94 19.53 7.30
CA MET A 42 -9.49 19.38 7.13
C MET A 42 -9.01 17.98 7.47
N SER A 43 -9.50 17.38 8.56
CA SER A 43 -9.15 15.99 8.89
C SER A 43 -9.74 15.00 7.87
N MET A 44 -10.92 15.26 7.31
CA MET A 44 -11.49 14.42 6.24
C MET A 44 -10.70 14.53 4.94
N MET A 45 -10.20 15.73 4.58
CA MET A 45 -9.29 15.89 3.44
C MET A 45 -7.97 15.14 3.68
N GLY A 46 -7.39 15.24 4.88
CA GLY A 46 -6.19 14.51 5.26
C GLY A 46 -6.38 12.99 5.17
N LEU A 47 -7.51 12.49 5.66
CA LEU A 47 -7.85 11.08 5.59
C LEU A 47 -8.01 10.59 4.13
N SER A 48 -8.69 11.38 3.28
CA SER A 48 -8.87 11.07 1.86
C SER A 48 -7.54 10.98 1.11
N LEU A 49 -6.62 11.92 1.38
CA LEU A 49 -5.26 11.89 0.81
C LEU A 49 -4.48 10.67 1.30
N ALA A 50 -4.56 10.40 2.59
CA ALA A 50 -3.82 9.29 3.21
C ALA A 50 -4.29 7.92 2.71
N VAL A 51 -5.57 7.74 2.35
CA VAL A 51 -6.08 6.47 1.77
C VAL A 51 -5.30 6.07 0.52
N GLY A 52 -4.97 7.02 -0.36
CA GLY A 52 -4.15 6.73 -1.54
C GLY A 52 -2.76 6.18 -1.17
N MET A 53 -2.10 6.85 -0.22
CA MET A 53 -0.77 6.43 0.24
C MET A 53 -0.78 5.08 0.99
N VAL A 54 -1.86 4.79 1.73
CA VAL A 54 -2.08 3.48 2.37
C VAL A 54 -2.11 2.37 1.34
N VAL A 55 -2.84 2.58 0.25
CA VAL A 55 -2.96 1.60 -0.84
C VAL A 55 -1.61 1.34 -1.50
N ASP A 56 -0.82 2.38 -1.75
CA ASP A 56 0.47 2.27 -2.42
C ASP A 56 1.46 1.43 -1.60
N ALA A 57 1.64 1.73 -0.33
CA ALA A 57 2.54 0.98 0.56
C ALA A 57 2.14 -0.52 0.65
N THR A 58 0.86 -0.80 0.79
CA THR A 58 0.33 -2.15 0.87
C THR A 58 0.53 -2.91 -0.44
N THR A 59 0.34 -2.23 -1.58
CA THR A 59 0.49 -2.81 -2.91
C THR A 59 1.93 -3.23 -3.19
N VAL A 60 2.91 -2.39 -2.86
CA VAL A 60 4.35 -2.69 -3.02
C VAL A 60 4.73 -3.94 -2.24
N VAL A 61 4.32 -4.05 -0.97
CA VAL A 61 4.61 -5.22 -0.13
C VAL A 61 3.96 -6.48 -0.71
N MET A 62 2.67 -6.41 -1.10
CA MET A 62 1.95 -7.56 -1.66
C MET A 62 2.52 -8.02 -2.99
N GLU A 63 2.88 -7.09 -3.86
CA GLU A 63 3.46 -7.40 -5.17
C GLU A 63 4.78 -8.14 -5.00
N ASN A 64 5.67 -7.65 -4.13
CA ASN A 64 6.95 -8.30 -3.87
C ASN A 64 6.79 -9.70 -3.26
N ILE A 65 5.87 -9.87 -2.31
CA ILE A 65 5.54 -11.18 -1.75
C ILE A 65 5.04 -12.14 -2.84
N THR A 66 4.16 -11.67 -3.72
CA THR A 66 3.60 -12.49 -4.80
C THR A 66 4.68 -12.86 -5.80
N ARG A 67 5.54 -11.91 -6.18
CA ARG A 67 6.69 -12.14 -7.05
C ARG A 67 7.64 -13.19 -6.46
N HIS A 68 8.03 -13.05 -5.20
CA HIS A 68 8.89 -14.03 -4.50
C HIS A 68 8.31 -15.43 -4.50
N ARG A 69 7.01 -15.55 -4.24
CA ARG A 69 6.32 -16.83 -4.25
C ARG A 69 6.33 -17.47 -5.64
N ASP A 70 6.08 -16.68 -6.68
CA ASP A 70 5.89 -17.19 -8.05
C ASP A 70 7.24 -17.51 -8.72
N GLU A 71 8.26 -16.70 -8.54
CA GLU A 71 9.60 -16.90 -9.10
C GLU A 71 10.36 -18.02 -8.38
N ARG A 72 10.40 -17.99 -7.06
CA ARG A 72 11.18 -18.95 -6.25
C ARG A 72 10.42 -20.21 -5.89
N LYS A 73 9.15 -20.33 -6.26
CA LYS A 73 8.27 -21.48 -5.94
C LYS A 73 8.28 -21.87 -4.45
N THR A 74 8.47 -20.88 -3.58
CA THR A 74 8.53 -21.05 -2.13
C THR A 74 7.15 -21.15 -1.50
N THR A 75 7.10 -21.53 -0.22
CA THR A 75 5.84 -21.52 0.54
C THR A 75 5.38 -20.09 0.78
N ALA A 76 4.06 -19.88 0.90
CA ALA A 76 3.49 -18.55 1.16
C ALA A 76 4.10 -17.87 2.40
N PHE A 77 4.46 -18.65 3.42
CA PHE A 77 5.08 -18.14 4.63
C PHE A 77 6.48 -17.58 4.36
N ARG A 78 7.37 -18.34 3.72
CA ARG A 78 8.72 -17.87 3.36
C ARG A 78 8.69 -16.70 2.39
N ALA A 79 7.82 -16.76 1.40
CA ALA A 79 7.63 -15.65 0.46
C ALA A 79 7.19 -14.37 1.17
N SER A 80 6.32 -14.48 2.18
CA SER A 80 5.89 -13.31 2.97
C SER A 80 7.01 -12.75 3.84
N GLU A 81 7.85 -13.60 4.44
CA GLU A 81 8.98 -13.18 5.26
C GLU A 81 10.07 -12.52 4.42
N GLU A 82 10.60 -13.23 3.42
CA GLU A 82 11.69 -12.77 2.55
C GLU A 82 11.25 -11.57 1.69
N GLY A 83 10.07 -11.66 1.07
CA GLY A 83 9.54 -10.60 0.21
C GLY A 83 9.23 -9.31 0.97
N THR A 84 8.78 -9.39 2.23
CA THR A 84 8.57 -8.19 3.05
C THR A 84 9.90 -7.59 3.49
N ALA A 85 10.86 -8.41 3.94
CA ALA A 85 12.18 -7.94 4.37
C ALA A 85 12.92 -7.17 3.26
N GLU A 86 12.81 -7.62 2.02
CA GLU A 86 13.46 -6.98 0.87
C GLU A 86 12.94 -5.55 0.63
N VAL A 87 11.64 -5.31 0.75
CA VAL A 87 11.03 -4.00 0.48
C VAL A 87 10.80 -3.15 1.72
N ALA A 88 10.98 -3.71 2.92
CA ALA A 88 10.70 -3.02 4.18
C ALA A 88 11.43 -1.68 4.28
N PHE A 89 12.72 -1.65 3.95
CA PHE A 89 13.51 -0.41 3.98
C PHE A 89 12.96 0.64 3.00
N ALA A 90 12.60 0.25 1.79
CA ALA A 90 12.04 1.17 0.79
C ALA A 90 10.69 1.74 1.22
N VAL A 91 9.82 0.90 1.80
CA VAL A 91 8.50 1.30 2.31
C VAL A 91 8.64 2.25 3.50
N VAL A 92 9.56 1.94 4.45
CA VAL A 92 9.86 2.82 5.59
C VAL A 92 10.43 4.16 5.11
N ALA A 93 11.37 4.16 4.17
CA ALA A 93 11.96 5.37 3.63
C ALA A 93 10.92 6.25 2.93
N GLY A 94 10.03 5.66 2.14
CA GLY A 94 8.92 6.38 1.49
C GLY A 94 7.95 7.00 2.51
N ALA A 95 7.56 6.24 3.54
CA ALA A 95 6.73 6.74 4.62
C ALA A 95 7.44 7.87 5.41
N ALA A 96 8.72 7.70 5.73
CA ALA A 96 9.52 8.71 6.43
C ALA A 96 9.64 10.01 5.62
N THR A 97 9.83 9.91 4.31
CA THR A 97 9.87 11.09 3.42
C THR A 97 8.54 11.84 3.44
N THR A 98 7.44 11.14 3.40
CA THR A 98 6.11 11.75 3.47
C THR A 98 5.87 12.37 4.86
N LEU A 99 6.22 11.68 5.93
CA LEU A 99 6.13 12.20 7.29
C LEU A 99 6.97 13.47 7.47
N ALA A 100 8.17 13.53 6.88
CA ALA A 100 9.05 14.69 6.94
C ALA A 100 8.40 15.95 6.34
N VAL A 101 7.45 15.81 5.43
CA VAL A 101 6.67 16.92 4.87
C VAL A 101 5.48 17.27 5.76
N PHE A 102 4.72 16.30 6.23
CA PHE A 102 3.46 16.56 6.95
C PHE A 102 3.63 16.85 8.43
N VAL A 103 4.69 16.35 9.08
CA VAL A 103 4.98 16.66 10.49
C VAL A 103 5.21 18.15 10.72
N PRO A 104 6.02 18.89 9.94
CA PRO A 104 6.14 20.33 10.08
C PRO A 104 4.81 21.08 9.87
N VAL A 105 3.96 20.61 8.95
CA VAL A 105 2.63 21.19 8.72
C VAL A 105 1.74 21.06 9.96
N ALA A 106 1.85 19.95 10.69
CA ALA A 106 1.12 19.74 11.94
C ALA A 106 1.53 20.71 13.05
N PHE A 107 2.74 21.26 13.01
CA PHE A 107 3.25 22.20 14.00
C PHE A 107 3.23 23.68 13.56
N MET A 108 2.59 24.00 12.43
CA MET A 108 2.45 25.38 11.99
C MET A 108 1.69 26.22 13.00
N GLY A 109 2.23 27.42 13.30
CA GLY A 109 1.60 28.41 14.20
C GLY A 109 0.64 29.36 13.48
N GLY A 110 -0.05 30.19 14.27
CA GLY A 110 -0.94 31.25 13.77
C GLY A 110 -2.32 30.77 13.34
N MET A 111 -3.05 31.65 12.65
CA MET A 111 -4.42 31.34 12.20
C MET A 111 -4.47 30.21 11.20
N MET A 112 -3.54 30.18 10.24
CA MET A 112 -3.40 29.10 9.27
C MET A 112 -3.04 27.76 9.95
N GLY A 113 -2.20 27.80 10.98
CA GLY A 113 -1.81 26.62 11.73
C GLY A 113 -3.00 25.87 12.36
N ARG A 114 -4.03 26.58 12.82
CA ARG A 114 -5.23 25.95 13.38
C ARG A 114 -5.96 25.07 12.36
N PHE A 115 -5.97 25.47 11.10
CA PHE A 115 -6.59 24.69 10.02
C PHE A 115 -5.68 23.52 9.60
N PHE A 116 -4.40 23.79 9.36
CA PHE A 116 -3.46 22.79 8.86
C PHE A 116 -2.98 21.80 9.92
N ASN A 117 -3.05 22.12 11.20
CA ASN A 117 -2.72 21.21 12.28
C ASN A 117 -3.55 19.93 12.21
N SER A 118 -4.88 20.04 12.15
CA SER A 118 -5.78 18.87 12.05
C SER A 118 -5.48 18.03 10.79
N PHE A 119 -5.19 18.69 9.66
CA PHE A 119 -4.81 18.02 8.43
C PHE A 119 -3.48 17.28 8.57
N GLY A 120 -2.43 17.98 8.99
CA GLY A 120 -1.08 17.42 9.12
C GLY A 120 -1.01 16.26 10.12
N VAL A 121 -1.65 16.38 11.28
CA VAL A 121 -1.73 15.33 12.29
C VAL A 121 -2.49 14.12 11.74
N THR A 122 -3.61 14.33 11.04
CA THR A 122 -4.41 13.26 10.45
C THR A 122 -3.58 12.46 9.43
N VAL A 123 -2.89 13.15 8.51
CA VAL A 123 -2.07 12.51 7.50
C VAL A 123 -0.90 11.75 8.14
N ALA A 124 -0.16 12.39 9.06
CA ALA A 124 0.97 11.77 9.74
C ALA A 124 0.56 10.52 10.54
N THR A 125 -0.54 10.59 11.26
CA THR A 125 -1.09 9.45 12.02
C THR A 125 -1.48 8.31 11.10
N THR A 126 -2.20 8.61 10.01
CA THR A 126 -2.66 7.60 9.06
C THR A 126 -1.50 6.91 8.35
N ILE A 127 -0.46 7.65 7.95
CA ILE A 127 0.75 7.08 7.34
C ILE A 127 1.48 6.17 8.33
N SER A 128 1.61 6.59 9.59
CA SER A 128 2.27 5.79 10.62
C SER A 128 1.55 4.46 10.87
N ILE A 129 0.23 4.49 10.95
CA ILE A 129 -0.59 3.28 11.11
C ILE A 129 -0.52 2.42 9.85
N SER A 130 -0.58 3.02 8.67
CA SER A 130 -0.45 2.31 7.41
C SER A 130 0.88 1.56 7.31
N LEU A 131 1.97 2.20 7.71
CA LEU A 131 3.29 1.58 7.73
C LEU A 131 3.30 0.34 8.62
N LEU A 132 2.76 0.45 9.85
CA LEU A 132 2.64 -0.69 10.76
C LEU A 132 1.80 -1.81 10.17
N VAL A 133 0.65 -1.49 9.60
CA VAL A 133 -0.27 -2.46 8.99
C VAL A 133 0.37 -3.11 7.76
N SER A 134 1.05 -2.35 6.91
CA SER A 134 1.72 -2.86 5.70
C SER A 134 2.85 -3.83 6.01
N LEU A 135 3.60 -3.60 7.09
CA LEU A 135 4.73 -4.44 7.48
C LEU A 135 4.36 -5.60 8.42
N THR A 136 3.16 -5.59 9.01
CA THR A 136 2.71 -6.64 9.95
C THR A 136 1.50 -7.40 9.43
N LEU A 137 0.37 -6.73 9.28
CA LEU A 137 -0.90 -7.35 8.90
C LEU A 137 -0.87 -7.86 7.44
N THR A 138 -0.28 -7.10 6.53
CA THR A 138 -0.23 -7.50 5.11
C THR A 138 0.56 -8.79 4.90
N PRO A 139 1.81 -8.96 5.40
CA PRO A 139 2.53 -10.23 5.28
C PRO A 139 1.81 -11.38 6.00
N PHE A 140 1.21 -11.10 7.15
CA PHE A 140 0.43 -12.10 7.89
C PHE A 140 -0.76 -12.61 7.06
N LEU A 141 -1.54 -11.71 6.47
CA LEU A 141 -2.66 -12.09 5.59
C LEU A 141 -2.16 -12.82 4.34
N CYS A 142 -1.06 -12.37 3.75
CA CYS A 142 -0.44 -13.03 2.61
C CYS A 142 -0.02 -14.46 2.94
N SER A 143 0.61 -14.69 4.09
CA SER A 143 1.04 -16.02 4.51
C SER A 143 -0.13 -17.00 4.70
N ARG A 144 -1.31 -16.49 5.06
CA ARG A 144 -2.53 -17.29 5.30
C ARG A 144 -3.40 -17.47 4.05
N ILE A 145 -3.57 -16.41 3.26
CA ILE A 145 -4.52 -16.37 2.14
C ILE A 145 -3.87 -16.80 0.82
N LEU A 146 -2.57 -16.56 0.63
CA LEU A 146 -1.82 -16.98 -0.55
C LEU A 146 -1.48 -18.47 -0.50
N GLY A 147 -2.46 -19.34 -0.38
CA GLY A 147 -2.26 -20.78 -0.42
C GLY A 147 -1.57 -21.27 -1.71
N ARG A 148 -1.39 -22.60 -1.84
CA ARG A 148 -0.75 -23.26 -2.98
C ARG A 148 -1.29 -22.73 -4.32
N ARG A 149 -0.41 -22.39 -5.25
CA ARG A 149 -0.72 -21.90 -6.60
C ARG A 149 -1.78 -22.77 -7.24
N ARG A 150 -2.92 -22.20 -7.53
CA ARG A 150 -3.95 -22.81 -8.35
C ARG A 150 -3.98 -22.03 -9.64
N ASP A 151 -3.32 -22.54 -10.67
CA ASP A 151 -3.38 -21.99 -12.03
C ASP A 151 -4.85 -21.95 -12.48
N SER A 152 -5.47 -20.81 -12.28
CA SER A 152 -6.81 -20.58 -12.79
C SER A 152 -6.71 -20.20 -14.26
N ARG A 153 -7.49 -20.85 -15.14
CA ARG A 153 -7.59 -20.53 -16.57
C ARG A 153 -7.87 -19.03 -16.80
N LEU A 154 -8.62 -18.41 -15.88
CA LEU A 154 -8.91 -16.97 -15.86
C LEU A 154 -7.64 -16.09 -15.71
N GLN A 155 -6.63 -16.53 -14.98
CA GLN A 155 -5.37 -15.79 -14.86
C GLN A 155 -4.59 -15.76 -16.17
N ARG A 156 -4.55 -16.86 -16.92
CA ARG A 156 -3.90 -16.93 -18.24
C ARG A 156 -4.56 -16.04 -19.30
N GLU A 157 -5.87 -15.90 -19.26
CA GLU A 157 -6.61 -15.02 -20.20
C GLU A 157 -6.35 -13.53 -19.88
N LEU A 158 -6.24 -13.18 -18.60
CA LEU A 158 -5.94 -11.81 -18.16
C LEU A 158 -4.46 -11.44 -18.35
N GLU A 159 -3.56 -12.40 -18.42
CA GLU A 159 -2.13 -12.17 -18.68
C GLU A 159 -1.81 -11.80 -20.13
N ARG A 160 -2.60 -12.31 -21.11
CA ARG A 160 -2.36 -12.09 -22.54
C ARG A 160 -2.24 -10.62 -22.96
N PRO A 161 -3.18 -9.71 -22.60
CA PRO A 161 -3.07 -8.31 -23.02
C PRO A 161 -1.89 -7.58 -22.38
N PHE A 162 -1.48 -8.00 -21.16
CA PHE A 162 -0.35 -7.39 -20.47
C PHE A 162 1.01 -7.85 -21.01
N LEU A 163 1.15 -9.14 -21.36
CA LEU A 163 2.36 -9.65 -22.02
C LEU A 163 2.59 -8.95 -23.35
N TRP A 164 1.53 -8.70 -24.10
CA TRP A 164 1.62 -7.94 -25.35
C TRP A 164 2.06 -6.47 -25.12
N LEU A 165 1.57 -5.83 -24.05
CA LEU A 165 1.96 -4.47 -23.67
C LEU A 165 3.43 -4.42 -23.22
N GLU A 166 3.87 -5.42 -22.45
CA GLU A 166 5.24 -5.58 -21.96
C GLU A 166 6.23 -5.80 -23.10
N GLU A 167 5.89 -6.64 -24.09
CA GLU A 167 6.69 -6.83 -25.30
C GLU A 167 6.81 -5.54 -26.14
N LYS A 168 5.72 -4.79 -26.29
CA LYS A 168 5.75 -3.49 -26.97
C LYS A 168 6.61 -2.46 -26.22
N TYR A 169 6.47 -2.41 -24.90
CA TYR A 169 7.26 -1.50 -24.06
C TYR A 169 8.75 -1.88 -24.07
N ALA A 170 9.07 -3.16 -23.95
CA ALA A 170 10.45 -3.65 -24.08
C ALA A 170 11.05 -3.37 -25.47
N GLY A 171 10.23 -3.47 -26.52
CA GLY A 171 10.63 -3.08 -27.88
C GLY A 171 10.92 -1.58 -28.00
N ALA A 172 10.08 -0.73 -27.44
CA ALA A 172 10.25 0.72 -27.42
C ALA A 172 11.49 1.14 -26.61
N LEU A 173 11.73 0.48 -25.45
CA LEU A 173 12.94 0.72 -24.65
C LEU A 173 14.21 0.34 -25.39
N ARG A 174 14.24 -0.81 -26.06
CA ARG A 174 15.40 -1.22 -26.89
C ARG A 174 15.69 -0.23 -28.01
N PHE A 175 14.67 0.35 -28.61
CA PHE A 175 14.81 1.37 -29.64
C PHE A 175 15.30 2.72 -29.07
N SER A 176 14.97 3.05 -27.82
CA SER A 176 15.37 4.29 -27.15
C SER A 176 16.78 4.24 -26.54
N VAL A 177 17.33 3.05 -26.31
CA VAL A 177 18.65 2.83 -25.66
C VAL A 177 19.76 2.54 -26.70
N CYS A 178 19.41 2.28 -27.97
CA CYS A 178 20.33 2.23 -29.11
C CYS A 178 20.38 3.58 -29.82
#